data_4bde687352709d230b3be5ff306acc2e
#
_entry.id   4bde687352709d230b3be5ff306acc2e
#
_cell.length_a   1.000
_cell.length_b   1.000
_cell.length_c   1.000
_cell.angle_alpha   90.00
_cell.angle_beta   90.00
_cell.angle_gamma   90.00
#
_symmetry.space_group_name_H-M   'P 1'
#
loop_
_entity.id
_entity.type
_entity.pdbx_description
1 polymer ?
#
loop_
_entity_poly.entity_id
_entity_poly.type
_entity_poly.pdbx_seq_one_letter_code
_entity_poly.pdbx_strand_id
1 'polypeptide(L)'
;MDRTVAIIGSGPGGLECGCILARRGFRVIVLEKANVPGGALQTFTRKDSRGMTHTFDTGFHYVGSLGEGEPLGRLFSYFGLMNLPWRPLDGDFAAEVLIGNEKYALPTGYGAYEDSLCRAFPHCREGIRKYVSLLKDVGDNIFNAFRPETGMNPLFGVSAAEYLQETLADHELVRLVSCASAFNMDLRSESLPLYVFAQINSSFISSSWRLGRTDGKAGGGAAVAAALIKSLESDGGDLMTGAEVTAIRTDGIGRAVSLDVRKDGQLMEMPVDYVISDVHPSLAIGMVDECRAFRRIYRSRMTGLGNTRGMFTVNVALKPGVMPYLNRNVIVTGQNCDPWHVPGHGGDEVMVHFNAADVSDGFAGSLDILTPMDGMALGGRDEAYGEMKRQCAERCIGLASRALPGLDNAVDRYWTSSPLTWKDCTGTAGGSAFGAFRDCRNPLATVLSPRTPLENLFLTGQSLNLHGILGVSMTSVLTCSAMPGLENLSSEILAND
;
A
#
# COMPACT_ATOMS: atom_id res chain seq x y z
N MET A 1 32.84 -16.58 2.02
CA MET A 1 32.94 -15.12 1.88
C MET A 1 31.51 -14.58 2.05
N ASP A 2 31.33 -13.77 3.06
CA ASP A 2 30.01 -13.19 3.33
C ASP A 2 29.68 -12.16 2.25
N ARG A 3 28.73 -12.52 1.37
CA ARG A 3 28.29 -11.61 0.29
C ARG A 3 27.52 -10.45 0.89
N THR A 4 27.95 -9.22 0.57
CA THR A 4 27.30 -8.00 1.04
C THR A 4 26.15 -7.60 0.13
N VAL A 5 24.96 -7.48 0.71
CA VAL A 5 23.77 -6.97 0.05
C VAL A 5 23.41 -5.61 0.63
N ALA A 6 23.44 -4.57 -0.18
CA ALA A 6 22.92 -3.26 0.19
C ALA A 6 21.46 -3.13 -0.29
N ILE A 7 20.57 -2.72 0.62
CA ILE A 7 19.16 -2.49 0.32
C ILE A 7 18.86 -0.99 0.42
N ILE A 8 18.35 -0.39 -0.67
CA ILE A 8 18.05 1.03 -0.76
C ILE A 8 16.58 1.25 -0.40
N GLY A 9 16.33 1.86 0.74
CA GLY A 9 15.00 2.11 1.31
C GLY A 9 14.61 1.09 2.37
N SER A 10 14.03 1.59 3.45
CA SER A 10 13.51 0.81 4.59
C SER A 10 11.99 0.75 4.62
N GLY A 11 11.35 0.83 3.45
CA GLY A 11 9.94 0.48 3.32
C GLY A 11 9.71 -1.00 3.65
N PRO A 12 8.45 -1.47 3.74
CA PRO A 12 8.18 -2.87 4.04
C PRO A 12 8.91 -3.83 3.09
N GLY A 13 8.98 -3.52 1.80
CA GLY A 13 9.67 -4.34 0.81
C GLY A 13 11.17 -4.50 1.08
N GLY A 14 11.84 -3.40 1.41
CA GLY A 14 13.27 -3.42 1.75
C GLY A 14 13.55 -4.16 3.05
N LEU A 15 12.74 -3.92 4.09
CA LEU A 15 12.89 -4.60 5.39
C LEU A 15 12.63 -6.10 5.27
N GLU A 16 11.60 -6.52 4.54
CA GLU A 16 11.29 -7.93 4.31
C GLU A 16 12.38 -8.63 3.51
N CYS A 17 12.90 -8.03 2.42
CA CYS A 17 14.07 -8.54 1.70
C CYS A 17 15.27 -8.67 2.64
N GLY A 18 15.48 -7.67 3.50
CA GLY A 18 16.55 -7.70 4.50
C GLY A 18 16.43 -8.88 5.46
N CYS A 19 15.25 -9.12 6.02
CA CYS A 19 14.98 -10.26 6.89
C CYS A 19 15.23 -11.61 6.19
N ILE A 20 14.75 -11.75 4.94
CA ILE A 20 14.95 -12.97 4.16
C ILE A 20 16.44 -13.25 3.96
N LEU A 21 17.20 -12.24 3.53
CA LEU A 21 18.61 -12.42 3.17
C LEU A 21 19.52 -12.56 4.39
N ALA A 22 19.27 -11.85 5.49
CA ALA A 22 20.00 -12.02 6.73
C ALA A 22 19.86 -13.45 7.28
N ARG A 23 18.65 -14.01 7.27
CA ARG A 23 18.39 -15.44 7.61
C ARG A 23 19.13 -16.44 6.72
N ARG A 24 19.47 -16.03 5.50
CA ARG A 24 20.24 -16.85 4.56
C ARG A 24 21.75 -16.63 4.66
N GLY A 25 22.22 -15.87 5.66
CA GLY A 25 23.63 -15.65 5.94
C GLY A 25 24.31 -14.63 5.03
N PHE A 26 23.55 -13.77 4.35
CA PHE A 26 24.13 -12.61 3.67
C PHE A 26 24.45 -11.52 4.71
N ARG A 27 25.51 -10.77 4.45
CA ARG A 27 25.76 -9.50 5.16
C ARG A 27 24.82 -8.43 4.59
N VAL A 28 23.75 -8.13 5.29
CA VAL A 28 22.71 -7.19 4.83
C VAL A 28 22.89 -5.82 5.48
N ILE A 29 22.83 -4.75 4.67
CA ILE A 29 22.82 -3.37 5.11
C ILE A 29 21.64 -2.66 4.45
N VAL A 30 20.65 -2.25 5.25
CA VAL A 30 19.52 -1.44 4.78
C VAL A 30 19.86 0.05 4.94
N LEU A 31 19.78 0.81 3.86
CA LEU A 31 20.13 2.24 3.80
C LEU A 31 18.85 3.06 3.65
N GLU A 32 18.57 3.91 4.65
CA GLU A 32 17.38 4.77 4.69
C GLU A 32 17.79 6.26 4.76
N LYS A 33 17.29 7.06 3.80
CA LYS A 33 17.56 8.50 3.76
C LYS A 33 16.94 9.28 4.92
N ALA A 34 15.79 8.84 5.40
CA ALA A 34 15.09 9.46 6.52
C ALA A 34 15.72 9.03 7.87
N ASN A 35 15.50 9.85 8.90
CA ASN A 35 15.89 9.48 10.27
C ASN A 35 14.95 8.46 10.90
N VAL A 36 13.72 8.32 10.36
CA VAL A 36 12.73 7.37 10.81
C VAL A 36 12.50 6.34 9.70
N PRO A 37 12.77 5.05 9.96
CA PRO A 37 12.55 3.99 8.97
C PRO A 37 11.09 3.60 8.83
N GLY A 38 10.76 2.80 7.81
CA GLY A 38 9.45 2.17 7.64
C GLY A 38 8.67 2.64 6.40
N GLY A 39 9.12 3.69 5.69
CA GLY A 39 8.42 4.18 4.51
C GLY A 39 6.95 4.51 4.81
N ALA A 40 6.00 3.91 4.09
CA ALA A 40 4.56 4.10 4.30
C ALA A 40 4.03 3.48 5.62
N LEU A 41 4.82 2.67 6.32
CA LEU A 41 4.52 2.16 7.66
C LEU A 41 4.80 3.18 8.77
N GLN A 42 5.40 4.32 8.46
CA GLN A 42 5.68 5.35 9.48
C GLN A 42 4.39 5.88 10.11
N THR A 43 4.52 6.27 11.38
CA THR A 43 3.49 7.00 12.11
C THR A 43 4.04 8.36 12.57
N PHE A 44 3.14 9.27 12.88
CA PHE A 44 3.51 10.55 13.47
C PHE A 44 2.54 10.91 14.61
N THR A 45 2.99 11.77 15.51
CA THR A 45 2.19 12.17 16.67
C THR A 45 1.75 13.63 16.56
N ARG A 46 0.57 13.91 17.12
CA ARG A 46 0.04 15.29 17.29
C ARG A 46 -0.62 15.42 18.65
N LYS A 47 -0.67 16.65 19.16
CA LYS A 47 -1.34 16.96 20.43
C LYS A 47 -2.65 17.66 20.19
N ASP A 48 -3.69 17.19 20.85
CA ASP A 48 -5.02 17.82 20.87
C ASP A 48 -5.02 19.15 21.67
N SER A 49 -6.17 19.78 21.81
CA SER A 49 -6.31 21.06 22.53
C SER A 49 -5.98 20.95 24.03
N ARG A 50 -6.03 19.74 24.60
CA ARG A 50 -5.76 19.42 26.01
C ARG A 50 -4.32 18.95 26.25
N GLY A 51 -3.52 18.82 25.16
CA GLY A 51 -2.14 18.33 25.23
C GLY A 51 -2.02 16.80 25.19
N MET A 52 -3.11 16.06 24.99
CA MET A 52 -3.08 14.60 24.80
C MET A 52 -2.46 14.27 23.45
N THR A 53 -1.62 13.25 23.44
CA THR A 53 -0.91 12.81 22.21
C THR A 53 -1.71 11.74 21.49
N HIS A 54 -1.98 11.96 20.22
CA HIS A 54 -2.56 10.99 19.28
C HIS A 54 -1.51 10.58 18.27
N THR A 55 -1.52 9.29 17.91
CA THR A 55 -0.61 8.72 16.89
C THR A 55 -1.44 8.41 15.65
N PHE A 56 -0.97 8.87 14.50
CA PHE A 56 -1.62 8.68 13.20
C PHE A 56 -0.73 7.86 12.28
N ASP A 57 -1.34 6.99 11.50
CA ASP A 57 -0.68 6.26 10.43
C ASP A 57 -0.52 7.13 9.17
N THR A 58 0.57 6.92 8.42
CA THR A 58 0.76 7.59 7.14
C THR A 58 0.02 6.87 6.02
N GLY A 59 0.13 5.55 5.92
CA GLY A 59 -0.48 4.78 4.84
C GLY A 59 -0.87 3.35 5.20
N PHE A 60 -0.84 3.01 6.50
CA PHE A 60 -1.14 1.65 6.97
C PHE A 60 -2.37 1.67 7.89
N HIS A 61 -3.57 1.57 7.30
CA HIS A 61 -4.81 1.71 8.06
C HIS A 61 -5.47 0.37 8.39
N TYR A 62 -5.44 -0.60 7.48
CA TYR A 62 -5.96 -1.96 7.64
C TYR A 62 -5.37 -2.89 6.58
N VAL A 63 -5.49 -4.19 6.78
CA VAL A 63 -4.96 -5.21 5.88
C VAL A 63 -6.02 -6.27 5.58
N GLY A 64 -5.87 -6.91 4.44
CA GLY A 64 -6.70 -8.06 4.06
C GLY A 64 -5.92 -9.37 4.11
N SER A 65 -6.62 -10.50 4.05
CA SER A 65 -6.06 -11.86 3.94
C SER A 65 -5.08 -12.22 5.07
N LEU A 66 -5.39 -11.84 6.31
CA LEU A 66 -4.52 -12.11 7.47
C LEU A 66 -5.01 -13.28 8.34
N GLY A 67 -6.15 -13.89 8.01
CA GLY A 67 -6.69 -15.05 8.72
C GLY A 67 -5.77 -16.27 8.64
N GLU A 68 -6.07 -17.29 9.42
CA GLU A 68 -5.33 -18.55 9.42
C GLU A 68 -5.35 -19.19 8.03
N GLY A 69 -4.16 -19.56 7.51
CA GLY A 69 -3.99 -20.12 6.18
C GLY A 69 -4.18 -19.13 5.02
N GLU A 70 -4.60 -17.89 5.29
CA GLU A 70 -4.73 -16.87 4.26
C GLU A 70 -3.37 -16.32 3.80
N PRO A 71 -3.28 -15.77 2.58
CA PRO A 71 -2.02 -15.41 1.96
C PRO A 71 -1.12 -14.48 2.78
N LEU A 72 -1.66 -13.39 3.34
CA LEU A 72 -0.86 -12.48 4.16
C LEU A 72 -0.51 -13.11 5.50
N GLY A 73 -1.43 -13.88 6.10
CA GLY A 73 -1.19 -14.62 7.34
C GLY A 73 0.02 -15.55 7.22
N ARG A 74 0.12 -16.29 6.12
CA ARG A 74 1.27 -17.16 5.84
C ARG A 74 2.58 -16.40 5.71
N LEU A 75 2.60 -15.31 4.94
CA LEU A 75 3.77 -14.46 4.79
C LEU A 75 4.17 -13.79 6.12
N PHE A 76 3.19 -13.28 6.87
CA PHE A 76 3.44 -12.65 8.16
C PHE A 76 3.89 -13.64 9.24
N SER A 77 3.46 -14.91 9.17
CA SER A 77 4.00 -15.97 10.02
C SER A 77 5.50 -16.15 9.80
N TYR A 78 5.94 -16.19 8.53
CA TYR A 78 7.37 -16.26 8.20
C TYR A 78 8.16 -15.07 8.77
N PHE A 79 7.63 -13.85 8.73
CA PHE A 79 8.29 -12.66 9.28
C PHE A 79 8.12 -12.48 10.79
N GLY A 80 7.34 -13.34 11.46
CA GLY A 80 7.03 -13.22 12.90
C GLY A 80 6.06 -12.09 13.24
N LEU A 81 5.35 -11.56 12.25
CA LEU A 81 4.43 -10.42 12.40
C LEU A 81 3.06 -10.81 12.94
N MET A 82 2.71 -12.12 12.95
CA MET A 82 1.45 -12.61 13.54
C MET A 82 1.39 -12.45 15.07
N ASN A 83 2.52 -12.21 15.73
CA ASN A 83 2.58 -11.91 17.17
C ASN A 83 2.13 -10.48 17.52
N LEU A 84 1.87 -9.62 16.54
CA LEU A 84 1.34 -8.28 16.77
C LEU A 84 -0.16 -8.36 17.12
N PRO A 85 -0.72 -7.35 17.84
CA PRO A 85 -2.11 -7.38 18.32
C PRO A 85 -3.13 -7.10 17.20
N TRP A 86 -3.19 -7.99 16.24
CA TRP A 86 -4.16 -7.93 15.16
C TRP A 86 -5.59 -8.12 15.67
N ARG A 87 -6.52 -7.35 15.13
CA ARG A 87 -7.96 -7.43 15.42
C ARG A 87 -8.73 -7.52 14.10
N PRO A 88 -9.59 -8.53 13.93
CA PRO A 88 -10.48 -8.58 12.78
C PRO A 88 -11.46 -7.39 12.82
N LEU A 89 -11.82 -6.86 11.66
CA LEU A 89 -12.96 -5.95 11.54
C LEU A 89 -14.26 -6.71 11.84
N ASP A 90 -15.35 -5.96 12.08
CA ASP A 90 -16.67 -6.54 12.29
C ASP A 90 -17.06 -7.36 11.04
N GLY A 91 -17.23 -8.69 11.21
CA GLY A 91 -17.40 -9.59 10.07
C GLY A 91 -18.63 -9.27 9.20
N ASP A 92 -19.74 -8.88 9.83
CA ASP A 92 -20.98 -8.52 9.13
C ASP A 92 -20.95 -7.12 8.50
N PHE A 93 -20.01 -6.27 8.92
CA PHE A 93 -19.89 -4.85 8.54
C PHE A 93 -18.43 -4.41 8.44
N ALA A 94 -17.60 -5.13 7.70
CA ALA A 94 -16.20 -4.73 7.51
C ALA A 94 -16.09 -3.36 6.82
N ALA A 95 -17.04 -3.05 5.93
CA ALA A 95 -17.23 -1.71 5.39
C ALA A 95 -18.74 -1.35 5.33
N GLU A 96 -19.04 -0.10 5.67
CA GLU A 96 -20.34 0.54 5.42
C GLU A 96 -20.14 1.56 4.29
N VAL A 97 -20.92 1.45 3.22
CA VAL A 97 -20.83 2.38 2.08
C VAL A 97 -22.13 3.20 2.01
N LEU A 98 -22.00 4.51 2.09
CA LEU A 98 -23.09 5.46 1.89
C LEU A 98 -22.95 6.12 0.51
N ILE A 99 -23.85 5.80 -0.41
CA ILE A 99 -23.94 6.41 -1.74
C ILE A 99 -25.20 7.26 -1.83
N GLY A 100 -25.03 8.57 -1.95
CA GLY A 100 -26.20 9.45 -1.81
C GLY A 100 -26.85 9.26 -0.44
N ASN A 101 -28.05 8.70 -0.37
CA ASN A 101 -28.76 8.40 0.88
C ASN A 101 -28.89 6.87 1.14
N GLU A 102 -28.41 6.05 0.21
CA GLU A 102 -28.49 4.59 0.31
C GLU A 102 -27.28 4.03 1.07
N LYS A 103 -27.55 3.15 2.03
CA LYS A 103 -26.53 2.48 2.85
C LYS A 103 -26.40 1.01 2.48
N TYR A 104 -25.17 0.59 2.28
CA TYR A 104 -24.81 -0.79 1.98
C TYR A 104 -23.81 -1.32 3.01
N ALA A 105 -24.07 -2.51 3.52
CA ALA A 105 -23.16 -3.24 4.39
C ALA A 105 -22.35 -4.24 3.54
N LEU A 106 -21.03 -4.17 3.63
CA LEU A 106 -20.14 -5.09 2.97
C LEU A 106 -19.41 -5.94 4.02
N PRO A 107 -19.83 -7.20 4.20
CA PRO A 107 -19.18 -8.12 5.14
C PRO A 107 -17.87 -8.68 4.58
N THR A 108 -17.07 -9.31 5.45
CA THR A 108 -15.99 -10.21 5.04
C THR A 108 -16.51 -11.63 4.82
N GLY A 109 -15.73 -12.42 4.06
CA GLY A 109 -16.11 -13.77 3.62
C GLY A 109 -16.93 -13.75 2.32
N TYR A 110 -16.44 -14.51 1.32
CA TYR A 110 -17.03 -14.49 -0.04
C TYR A 110 -18.53 -14.79 -0.06
N GLY A 111 -18.98 -15.78 0.75
CA GLY A 111 -20.41 -16.13 0.82
C GLY A 111 -21.25 -15.01 1.42
N ALA A 112 -20.85 -14.43 2.55
CA ALA A 112 -21.56 -13.34 3.18
C ALA A 112 -21.58 -12.08 2.29
N TYR A 113 -20.47 -11.81 1.58
CA TYR A 113 -20.34 -10.71 0.62
C TYR A 113 -21.29 -10.90 -0.56
N GLU A 114 -21.33 -12.13 -1.18
CA GLU A 114 -22.27 -12.48 -2.24
C GLU A 114 -23.71 -12.30 -1.79
N ASP A 115 -24.06 -12.83 -0.62
CA ASP A 115 -25.42 -12.74 -0.06
C ASP A 115 -25.84 -11.29 0.19
N SER A 116 -24.92 -10.44 0.66
CA SER A 116 -25.20 -9.02 0.88
C SER A 116 -25.49 -8.29 -0.43
N LEU A 117 -24.69 -8.50 -1.45
CA LEU A 117 -24.91 -7.92 -2.78
C LEU A 117 -26.20 -8.47 -3.42
N CYS A 118 -26.47 -9.78 -3.33
CA CYS A 118 -27.68 -10.39 -3.87
C CYS A 118 -28.96 -9.92 -3.18
N ARG A 119 -28.90 -9.53 -1.90
CA ARG A 119 -30.04 -8.92 -1.19
C ARG A 119 -30.31 -7.51 -1.69
N ALA A 120 -29.26 -6.72 -1.90
CA ALA A 120 -29.39 -5.35 -2.39
C ALA A 120 -29.77 -5.29 -3.88
N PHE A 121 -29.26 -6.23 -4.69
CA PHE A 121 -29.47 -6.28 -6.15
C PHE A 121 -29.94 -7.67 -6.60
N PRO A 122 -31.19 -8.08 -6.27
CA PRO A 122 -31.68 -9.44 -6.53
C PRO A 122 -31.78 -9.79 -8.02
N HIS A 123 -31.90 -8.80 -8.89
CA HIS A 123 -31.96 -8.96 -10.35
C HIS A 123 -30.56 -9.21 -10.98
N CYS A 124 -29.46 -8.93 -10.26
CA CYS A 124 -28.08 -9.12 -10.72
C CYS A 124 -27.43 -10.42 -10.20
N ARG A 125 -28.18 -11.32 -9.58
CA ARG A 125 -27.66 -12.49 -8.85
C ARG A 125 -26.66 -13.33 -9.65
N GLU A 126 -26.90 -13.57 -10.93
CA GLU A 126 -25.97 -14.35 -11.77
C GLU A 126 -24.63 -13.62 -11.99
N GLY A 127 -24.66 -12.32 -12.28
CA GLY A 127 -23.49 -11.49 -12.43
C GLY A 127 -22.68 -11.39 -11.13
N ILE A 128 -23.37 -11.21 -9.99
CA ILE A 128 -22.75 -11.18 -8.66
C ILE A 128 -21.99 -12.49 -8.39
N ARG A 129 -22.61 -13.64 -8.65
CA ARG A 129 -21.95 -14.94 -8.47
C ARG A 129 -20.71 -15.11 -9.34
N LYS A 130 -20.78 -14.72 -10.61
CA LYS A 130 -19.62 -14.74 -11.52
C LYS A 130 -18.50 -13.84 -11.00
N TYR A 131 -18.85 -12.64 -10.55
CA TYR A 131 -17.89 -11.68 -10.00
C TYR A 131 -17.22 -12.22 -8.73
N VAL A 132 -17.97 -12.69 -7.74
CA VAL A 132 -17.43 -13.20 -6.48
C VAL A 132 -16.61 -14.49 -6.71
N SER A 133 -17.05 -15.36 -7.62
CA SER A 133 -16.29 -16.55 -8.02
C SER A 133 -14.94 -16.18 -8.62
N LEU A 134 -14.87 -15.15 -9.47
CA LEU A 134 -13.59 -14.65 -10.01
C LEU A 134 -12.68 -14.12 -8.89
N LEU A 135 -13.20 -13.33 -7.96
CA LEU A 135 -12.42 -12.81 -6.85
C LEU A 135 -11.83 -13.94 -6.02
N LYS A 136 -12.66 -14.93 -5.70
CA LYS A 136 -12.22 -16.11 -4.95
C LYS A 136 -11.15 -16.90 -5.68
N ASP A 137 -11.36 -17.18 -6.97
CA ASP A 137 -10.38 -17.93 -7.79
C ASP A 137 -9.03 -17.22 -7.85
N VAL A 138 -9.03 -15.90 -8.04
CA VAL A 138 -7.79 -15.10 -8.04
C VAL A 138 -7.11 -15.12 -6.67
N GLY A 139 -7.86 -15.03 -5.58
CA GLY A 139 -7.32 -15.08 -4.23
C GLY A 139 -6.73 -16.44 -3.87
N ASP A 140 -7.46 -17.51 -4.16
CA ASP A 140 -7.02 -18.90 -3.89
C ASP A 140 -5.74 -19.26 -4.69
N ASN A 141 -5.56 -18.63 -5.84
CA ASN A 141 -4.44 -18.89 -6.76
C ASN A 141 -3.33 -17.82 -6.74
N ILE A 142 -3.33 -16.93 -5.76
CA ILE A 142 -2.38 -15.80 -5.71
C ILE A 142 -0.92 -16.24 -5.74
N PHE A 143 -0.58 -17.34 -5.08
CA PHE A 143 0.79 -17.88 -5.04
C PHE A 143 1.25 -18.54 -6.35
N ASN A 144 0.38 -18.68 -7.36
CA ASN A 144 0.82 -19.06 -8.70
C ASN A 144 1.77 -18.01 -9.31
N ALA A 145 1.77 -16.77 -8.81
CA ALA A 145 2.75 -15.78 -9.20
C ALA A 145 4.21 -16.18 -8.89
N PHE A 146 4.43 -17.11 -7.96
CA PHE A 146 5.75 -17.65 -7.63
C PHE A 146 6.21 -18.79 -8.56
N ARG A 147 5.36 -19.26 -9.47
CA ARG A 147 5.65 -20.36 -10.37
C ARG A 147 6.06 -19.82 -11.75
N PRO A 148 7.34 -19.89 -12.15
CA PRO A 148 7.82 -19.34 -13.42
C PRO A 148 7.10 -19.91 -14.65
N GLU A 149 6.64 -21.17 -14.57
CA GLU A 149 5.93 -21.86 -15.64
C GLU A 149 4.52 -21.33 -15.91
N THR A 150 3.90 -20.62 -14.97
CA THR A 150 2.53 -20.11 -15.16
C THR A 150 2.47 -18.89 -16.08
N GLY A 151 3.59 -18.20 -16.27
CA GLY A 151 3.64 -16.96 -17.05
C GLY A 151 2.82 -15.82 -16.43
N MET A 152 2.58 -14.77 -17.20
CA MET A 152 1.72 -13.66 -16.77
C MET A 152 0.24 -14.10 -16.81
N ASN A 153 -0.50 -13.83 -15.72
CA ASN A 153 -1.93 -14.12 -15.66
C ASN A 153 -2.67 -13.34 -16.77
N PRO A 154 -3.51 -14.01 -17.59
CA PRO A 154 -4.23 -13.37 -18.69
C PRO A 154 -5.09 -12.16 -18.27
N LEU A 155 -5.57 -12.12 -17.03
CA LEU A 155 -6.38 -11.03 -16.50
C LEU A 155 -5.62 -9.70 -16.38
N PHE A 156 -4.28 -9.70 -16.53
CA PHE A 156 -3.54 -8.46 -16.69
C PHE A 156 -3.84 -7.73 -18.02
N GLY A 157 -4.31 -8.44 -19.04
CA GLY A 157 -4.72 -7.88 -20.32
C GLY A 157 -6.21 -7.52 -20.43
N VAL A 158 -6.99 -7.64 -19.35
CA VAL A 158 -8.44 -7.37 -19.31
C VAL A 158 -8.69 -6.11 -18.50
N SER A 159 -9.58 -5.22 -18.99
CA SER A 159 -10.03 -4.03 -18.25
C SER A 159 -10.96 -4.41 -17.10
N ALA A 160 -10.68 -3.93 -15.90
CA ALA A 160 -11.56 -4.13 -14.75
C ALA A 160 -12.90 -3.39 -14.93
N ALA A 161 -12.88 -2.18 -15.47
CA ALA A 161 -14.08 -1.39 -15.70
C ALA A 161 -15.04 -2.07 -16.69
N GLU A 162 -14.50 -2.52 -17.84
CA GLU A 162 -15.29 -3.22 -18.86
C GLU A 162 -15.87 -4.54 -18.31
N TYR A 163 -15.05 -5.32 -17.60
CA TYR A 163 -15.50 -6.57 -16.97
C TYR A 163 -16.65 -6.35 -15.98
N LEU A 164 -16.54 -5.33 -15.11
CA LEU A 164 -17.61 -5.03 -14.14
C LEU A 164 -18.88 -4.61 -14.82
N GLN A 165 -18.81 -3.75 -15.83
CA GLN A 165 -19.99 -3.30 -16.60
C GLN A 165 -20.69 -4.46 -17.30
N GLU A 166 -19.95 -5.34 -17.97
CA GLU A 166 -20.49 -6.49 -18.68
C GLU A 166 -21.05 -7.57 -17.73
N THR A 167 -20.35 -7.84 -16.62
CA THR A 167 -20.68 -8.93 -15.72
C THR A 167 -21.81 -8.59 -14.76
N LEU A 168 -21.78 -7.40 -14.16
CA LEU A 168 -22.78 -6.98 -13.18
C LEU A 168 -24.02 -6.37 -13.85
N ALA A 169 -23.87 -5.76 -15.02
CA ALA A 169 -24.94 -5.22 -15.87
C ALA A 169 -25.94 -4.29 -15.13
N ASP A 170 -25.50 -3.65 -14.05
CA ASP A 170 -26.26 -2.68 -13.25
C ASP A 170 -25.32 -1.55 -12.79
N HIS A 171 -25.67 -0.33 -13.12
CA HIS A 171 -24.82 0.84 -12.88
C HIS A 171 -24.58 1.11 -11.38
N GLU A 172 -25.62 0.95 -10.53
CA GLU A 172 -25.52 1.21 -9.09
C GLU A 172 -24.68 0.11 -8.39
N LEU A 173 -24.81 -1.13 -8.84
CA LEU A 173 -23.98 -2.23 -8.33
C LEU A 173 -22.52 -2.06 -8.73
N VAL A 174 -22.22 -1.72 -10.00
CA VAL A 174 -20.85 -1.39 -10.45
C VAL A 174 -20.29 -0.24 -9.63
N ARG A 175 -21.10 0.79 -9.39
CA ARG A 175 -20.73 1.94 -8.59
C ARG A 175 -20.43 1.55 -7.14
N LEU A 176 -21.25 0.73 -6.50
CA LEU A 176 -21.04 0.26 -5.12
C LEU A 176 -19.71 -0.48 -4.97
N VAL A 177 -19.43 -1.47 -5.82
CA VAL A 177 -18.17 -2.24 -5.72
C VAL A 177 -16.97 -1.39 -6.07
N SER A 178 -17.12 -0.40 -6.96
CA SER A 178 -16.06 0.54 -7.32
C SER A 178 -15.77 1.53 -6.18
N CYS A 179 -16.79 2.13 -5.56
CA CYS A 179 -16.63 3.02 -4.40
C CYS A 179 -15.94 2.30 -3.23
N ALA A 180 -16.29 1.04 -2.98
CA ALA A 180 -15.62 0.24 -1.95
C ALA A 180 -14.15 -0.02 -2.26
N SER A 181 -13.76 -0.03 -3.53
CA SER A 181 -12.40 -0.33 -4.00
C SER A 181 -11.50 0.90 -4.13
N ALA A 182 -12.06 2.10 -4.30
CA ALA A 182 -11.34 3.33 -4.67
C ALA A 182 -10.26 3.78 -3.67
N PHE A 183 -10.32 3.29 -2.42
CA PHE A 183 -9.34 3.59 -1.38
C PHE A 183 -8.21 2.56 -1.27
N ASN A 184 -8.34 1.45 -1.99
CA ASN A 184 -7.37 0.36 -2.01
C ASN A 184 -6.58 0.32 -3.33
N MET A 185 -7.02 1.05 -4.36
CA MET A 185 -6.37 1.16 -5.67
C MET A 185 -6.81 2.43 -6.41
N ASP A 186 -6.06 2.83 -7.43
CA ASP A 186 -6.43 3.99 -8.26
C ASP A 186 -7.34 3.57 -9.42
N LEU A 187 -8.62 3.93 -9.34
CA LEU A 187 -9.63 3.67 -10.35
C LEU A 187 -9.70 4.76 -11.44
N ARG A 188 -8.78 5.72 -11.47
CA ARG A 188 -8.79 6.84 -12.42
C ARG A 188 -8.85 6.43 -13.91
N SER A 189 -8.47 5.22 -14.23
CA SER A 189 -8.36 4.78 -15.62
C SER A 189 -9.08 3.45 -15.84
N GLU A 190 -9.94 3.41 -16.85
CA GLU A 190 -10.58 2.18 -17.35
C GLU A 190 -9.56 1.10 -17.79
N SER A 191 -8.29 1.46 -17.96
CA SER A 191 -7.23 0.50 -18.27
C SER A 191 -6.63 -0.20 -17.05
N LEU A 192 -7.19 -0.05 -15.85
CA LEU A 192 -6.77 -0.84 -14.68
C LEU A 192 -6.95 -2.34 -14.99
N PRO A 193 -5.89 -3.17 -14.85
CA PRO A 193 -6.00 -4.61 -15.09
C PRO A 193 -6.97 -5.30 -14.12
N LEU A 194 -7.82 -6.19 -14.64
CA LEU A 194 -8.76 -6.98 -13.85
C LEU A 194 -8.04 -7.84 -12.80
N TYR A 195 -6.83 -8.35 -13.09
CA TYR A 195 -6.06 -9.08 -12.10
C TYR A 195 -5.75 -8.25 -10.86
N VAL A 196 -5.31 -7.00 -11.04
CA VAL A 196 -5.01 -6.10 -9.91
C VAL A 196 -6.27 -5.80 -9.10
N PHE A 197 -7.38 -5.47 -9.79
CA PHE A 197 -8.67 -5.22 -9.16
C PHE A 197 -9.17 -6.44 -8.37
N ALA A 198 -9.17 -7.61 -8.99
CA ALA A 198 -9.67 -8.84 -8.40
C ALA A 198 -8.82 -9.28 -7.19
N GLN A 199 -7.50 -9.24 -7.32
CA GLN A 199 -6.61 -9.69 -6.26
C GLN A 199 -6.69 -8.81 -5.01
N ILE A 200 -6.74 -7.48 -5.17
CA ILE A 200 -6.85 -6.56 -4.04
C ILE A 200 -8.21 -6.72 -3.36
N ASN A 201 -9.31 -6.73 -4.11
CA ASN A 201 -10.63 -6.93 -3.54
C ASN A 201 -10.79 -8.31 -2.87
N SER A 202 -10.28 -9.36 -3.50
CA SER A 202 -10.23 -10.71 -2.91
C SER A 202 -9.57 -10.68 -1.53
N SER A 203 -8.43 -9.99 -1.41
CA SER A 203 -7.70 -9.88 -0.14
C SER A 203 -8.54 -9.28 0.98
N PHE A 204 -9.23 -8.16 0.73
CA PHE A 204 -10.05 -7.50 1.75
C PHE A 204 -11.40 -8.18 2.00
N ILE A 205 -11.94 -8.87 1.01
CA ILE A 205 -13.20 -9.62 1.15
C ILE A 205 -12.97 -10.93 1.91
N SER A 206 -11.85 -11.63 1.73
CA SER A 206 -11.57 -12.86 2.47
C SER A 206 -11.58 -12.62 3.98
N SER A 207 -10.82 -11.65 4.44
CA SER A 207 -10.85 -11.11 5.79
C SER A 207 -10.21 -9.71 5.84
N SER A 208 -10.58 -8.90 6.81
CA SER A 208 -10.02 -7.56 7.02
C SER A 208 -9.63 -7.35 8.47
N TRP A 209 -8.46 -6.76 8.71
CA TRP A 209 -7.86 -6.67 10.04
C TRP A 209 -7.24 -5.30 10.29
N ARG A 210 -7.23 -4.87 11.54
CA ARG A 210 -6.52 -3.68 12.02
C ARG A 210 -5.49 -4.05 13.06
N LEU A 211 -4.48 -3.20 13.20
CA LEU A 211 -3.55 -3.33 14.30
C LEU A 211 -4.08 -2.56 15.52
N GLY A 212 -4.24 -3.26 16.61
CA GLY A 212 -4.64 -2.70 17.90
C GLY A 212 -3.47 -2.02 18.62
N ARG A 213 -3.70 -1.62 19.86
CA ARG A 213 -2.68 -0.99 20.71
C ARG A 213 -1.58 -1.97 21.06
N THR A 214 -0.34 -1.56 20.87
CA THR A 214 0.84 -2.25 21.41
C THR A 214 1.18 -1.68 22.78
N ASP A 215 1.56 -2.51 23.76
CA ASP A 215 1.85 -2.10 25.13
C ASP A 215 2.92 -0.99 25.19
N GLY A 216 2.48 0.24 25.41
CA GLY A 216 3.32 1.40 25.70
C GLY A 216 4.14 1.97 24.55
N LYS A 217 4.01 1.46 23.31
CA LYS A 217 4.77 1.91 22.14
C LYS A 217 3.85 2.25 20.98
N ALA A 218 4.39 2.91 19.97
CA ALA A 218 3.66 3.28 18.76
C ALA A 218 2.85 2.12 18.20
N GLY A 219 1.54 2.30 18.03
CA GLY A 219 0.66 1.39 17.32
C GLY A 219 0.78 1.59 15.80
N GLY A 220 -0.09 0.93 15.06
CA GLY A 220 -0.16 1.10 13.61
C GLY A 220 1.05 0.55 12.85
N GLY A 221 1.31 1.10 11.67
CA GLY A 221 2.37 0.66 10.78
C GLY A 221 3.76 0.65 11.40
N ALA A 222 4.07 1.59 12.30
CA ALA A 222 5.37 1.65 12.96
C ALA A 222 5.68 0.39 13.80
N ALA A 223 4.67 -0.29 14.33
CA ALA A 223 4.87 -1.55 15.05
C ALA A 223 5.29 -2.68 14.10
N VAL A 224 4.74 -2.72 12.90
CA VAL A 224 5.16 -3.66 11.84
C VAL A 224 6.60 -3.40 11.43
N ALA A 225 6.95 -2.13 11.15
CA ALA A 225 8.32 -1.76 10.82
C ALA A 225 9.30 -2.12 11.94
N ALA A 226 8.97 -1.82 13.20
CA ALA A 226 9.81 -2.15 14.36
C ALA A 226 10.02 -3.67 14.53
N ALA A 227 8.98 -4.48 14.27
CA ALA A 227 9.10 -5.93 14.32
C ALA A 227 10.02 -6.48 13.22
N LEU A 228 9.91 -5.96 11.99
CA LEU A 228 10.81 -6.32 10.88
C LEU A 228 12.26 -5.89 11.18
N ILE A 229 12.48 -4.68 11.66
CA ILE A 229 13.82 -4.20 12.02
C ILE A 229 14.43 -5.09 13.11
N LYS A 230 13.66 -5.40 14.14
CA LYS A 230 14.13 -6.31 15.20
C LYS A 230 14.50 -7.69 14.66
N SER A 231 13.71 -8.22 13.72
CA SER A 231 14.02 -9.50 13.06
C SER A 231 15.30 -9.39 12.24
N LEU A 232 15.44 -8.35 11.40
CA LEU A 232 16.65 -8.08 10.61
C LEU A 232 17.90 -8.06 11.48
N GLU A 233 17.88 -7.26 12.56
CA GLU A 233 19.01 -7.10 13.48
C GLU A 233 19.34 -8.39 14.24
N SER A 234 18.33 -9.16 14.66
CA SER A 234 18.52 -10.45 15.33
C SER A 234 19.16 -11.49 14.42
N ASP A 235 18.95 -11.39 13.11
CA ASP A 235 19.55 -12.26 12.11
C ASP A 235 20.88 -11.71 11.56
N GLY A 236 21.46 -10.63 12.20
CA GLY A 236 22.77 -10.07 11.88
C GLY A 236 22.77 -9.03 10.75
N GLY A 237 21.62 -8.54 10.33
CA GLY A 237 21.55 -7.41 9.38
C GLY A 237 21.64 -6.04 10.08
N ASP A 238 22.06 -5.04 9.34
CA ASP A 238 22.23 -3.66 9.79
C ASP A 238 21.19 -2.72 9.15
N LEU A 239 20.72 -1.73 9.91
CA LEU A 239 19.93 -0.62 9.42
C LEU A 239 20.67 0.70 9.64
N MET A 240 20.90 1.45 8.56
CA MET A 240 21.51 2.79 8.61
C MET A 240 20.48 3.85 8.21
N THR A 241 19.99 4.63 9.17
CA THR A 241 19.14 5.81 8.92
C THR A 241 19.97 7.07 8.68
N GLY A 242 19.35 8.11 8.08
CA GLY A 242 20.05 9.33 7.65
C GLY A 242 21.11 9.04 6.58
N ALA A 243 21.00 7.91 5.88
CA ALA A 243 21.96 7.43 4.89
C ALA A 243 21.32 7.44 3.50
N GLU A 244 21.54 8.50 2.74
CA GLU A 244 20.98 8.69 1.40
C GLU A 244 21.90 8.08 0.35
N VAL A 245 21.41 7.08 -0.39
CA VAL A 245 22.10 6.61 -1.59
C VAL A 245 21.89 7.61 -2.72
N THR A 246 22.99 8.13 -3.26
CA THR A 246 22.97 9.16 -4.32
C THR A 246 23.38 8.62 -5.68
N ALA A 247 24.16 7.53 -5.74
CA ALA A 247 24.52 6.86 -6.98
C ALA A 247 24.75 5.35 -6.77
N ILE A 248 24.51 4.58 -7.83
CA ILE A 248 24.87 3.16 -7.96
C ILE A 248 26.00 3.10 -8.99
N ARG A 249 27.22 2.84 -8.53
CA ARG A 249 28.40 2.75 -9.37
C ARG A 249 28.50 1.39 -10.04
N THR A 250 28.90 1.39 -11.30
CA THR A 250 28.97 0.17 -12.11
C THR A 250 30.40 -0.07 -12.63
N ASP A 251 30.67 -1.32 -13.06
CA ASP A 251 31.91 -1.68 -13.78
C ASP A 251 31.92 -1.17 -15.25
N GLY A 252 30.89 -0.40 -15.65
CA GLY A 252 30.70 0.08 -17.03
C GLY A 252 30.14 -0.98 -17.98
N ILE A 253 30.03 -2.24 -17.56
CA ILE A 253 29.59 -3.39 -18.38
C ILE A 253 28.19 -3.84 -17.95
N GLY A 254 28.06 -4.43 -16.77
CA GLY A 254 26.82 -5.07 -16.38
C GLY A 254 26.66 -5.38 -14.87
N ARG A 255 27.53 -4.86 -14.01
CA ARG A 255 27.47 -5.10 -12.56
C ARG A 255 27.54 -3.79 -11.77
N ALA A 256 26.75 -3.68 -10.70
CA ALA A 256 26.95 -2.70 -9.65
C ALA A 256 28.16 -3.13 -8.81
N VAL A 257 29.03 -2.18 -8.48
CA VAL A 257 30.27 -2.43 -7.70
C VAL A 257 30.29 -1.69 -6.37
N SER A 258 29.68 -0.52 -6.29
CA SER A 258 29.57 0.25 -5.06
C SER A 258 28.37 1.21 -5.08
N LEU A 259 28.03 1.74 -3.91
CA LEU A 259 27.06 2.81 -3.74
C LEU A 259 27.74 4.07 -3.20
N ASP A 260 27.37 5.23 -3.74
CA ASP A 260 27.68 6.52 -3.09
C ASP A 260 26.60 6.79 -2.05
N VAL A 261 27.00 6.85 -0.78
CA VAL A 261 26.11 7.07 0.36
C VAL A 261 26.45 8.39 1.03
N ARG A 262 25.48 9.29 1.14
CA ARG A 262 25.59 10.54 1.90
C ARG A 262 25.03 10.33 3.30
N LYS A 263 25.89 10.53 4.33
CA LYS A 263 25.50 10.47 5.73
C LYS A 263 26.20 11.57 6.51
N ASP A 264 25.48 12.28 7.36
CA ASP A 264 26.01 13.38 8.19
C ASP A 264 26.78 14.43 7.37
N GLY A 265 26.32 14.71 6.15
CA GLY A 265 26.96 15.64 5.20
C GLY A 265 28.19 15.10 4.49
N GLN A 266 28.65 13.90 4.82
CA GLN A 266 29.78 13.24 4.18
C GLN A 266 29.34 12.26 3.13
N LEU A 267 30.08 12.19 2.02
CA LEU A 267 29.90 11.20 0.97
C LEU A 267 30.91 10.06 1.20
N MET A 268 30.40 8.83 1.27
CA MET A 268 31.22 7.62 1.38
C MET A 268 30.88 6.66 0.26
N GLU A 269 31.88 5.93 -0.21
CA GLU A 269 31.71 4.82 -1.14
C GLU A 269 31.57 3.51 -0.36
N MET A 270 30.54 2.74 -0.66
CA MET A 270 30.26 1.44 -0.03
C MET A 270 30.34 0.34 -1.08
N PRO A 271 31.36 -0.53 -1.07
CA PRO A 271 31.43 -1.69 -1.95
C PRO A 271 30.29 -2.69 -1.69
N VAL A 272 29.76 -3.28 -2.74
CA VAL A 272 28.61 -4.22 -2.67
C VAL A 272 28.76 -5.40 -3.63
N ASP A 273 28.23 -6.56 -3.24
CA ASP A 273 28.09 -7.71 -4.14
C ASP A 273 26.73 -7.71 -4.84
N TYR A 274 25.68 -7.27 -4.12
CA TYR A 274 24.31 -7.15 -4.62
C TYR A 274 23.65 -5.88 -4.13
N VAL A 275 22.72 -5.36 -4.92
CA VAL A 275 21.89 -4.21 -4.58
C VAL A 275 20.41 -4.59 -4.77
N ILE A 276 19.58 -4.32 -3.76
CA ILE A 276 18.12 -4.34 -3.87
C ILE A 276 17.60 -2.93 -3.66
N SER A 277 16.69 -2.48 -4.52
CA SER A 277 16.10 -1.14 -4.40
C SER A 277 14.59 -1.24 -4.13
N ASP A 278 14.18 -0.73 -2.95
CA ASP A 278 12.77 -0.56 -2.52
C ASP A 278 12.24 0.85 -2.80
N VAL A 279 13.02 1.71 -3.46
CA VAL A 279 12.54 3.00 -3.90
C VAL A 279 11.86 2.88 -5.27
N HIS A 280 11.08 3.89 -5.63
CA HIS A 280 10.36 3.88 -6.92
C HIS A 280 11.32 3.58 -8.08
N PRO A 281 10.94 2.71 -9.05
CA PRO A 281 11.84 2.26 -10.12
C PRO A 281 12.48 3.41 -10.91
N SER A 282 11.76 4.52 -11.13
CA SER A 282 12.34 5.69 -11.82
C SER A 282 13.49 6.33 -11.05
N LEU A 283 13.42 6.34 -9.71
CA LEU A 283 14.49 6.85 -8.85
C LEU A 283 15.67 5.88 -8.83
N ALA A 284 15.38 4.59 -8.66
CA ALA A 284 16.42 3.55 -8.65
C ALA A 284 17.26 3.59 -9.93
N ILE A 285 16.59 3.63 -11.09
CA ILE A 285 17.27 3.65 -12.39
C ILE A 285 17.97 5.00 -12.67
N GLY A 286 17.43 6.09 -12.11
CA GLY A 286 18.05 7.42 -12.17
C GLY A 286 19.41 7.49 -11.45
N MET A 287 19.60 6.68 -10.40
CA MET A 287 20.87 6.62 -9.63
C MET A 287 21.96 5.78 -10.29
N VAL A 288 21.63 4.93 -11.28
CA VAL A 288 22.60 4.04 -11.92
C VAL A 288 23.48 4.83 -12.90
N ASP A 289 24.80 4.70 -12.77
CA ASP A 289 25.78 5.23 -13.71
C ASP A 289 25.53 4.78 -15.15
N GLU A 290 26.15 5.45 -16.11
CA GLU A 290 26.16 4.99 -17.49
C GLU A 290 26.92 3.67 -17.62
N CYS A 291 26.24 2.66 -18.16
CA CYS A 291 26.86 1.37 -18.46
C CYS A 291 26.19 0.71 -19.68
N ARG A 292 26.87 -0.25 -20.29
CA ARG A 292 26.42 -0.91 -21.52
C ARG A 292 25.11 -1.68 -21.34
N ALA A 293 24.88 -2.27 -20.15
CA ALA A 293 23.67 -3.04 -19.88
C ALA A 293 22.41 -2.18 -19.87
N PHE A 294 22.51 -0.95 -19.39
CA PHE A 294 21.38 -0.01 -19.30
C PHE A 294 21.19 0.78 -20.59
N ARG A 295 20.56 0.14 -21.59
CA ARG A 295 20.25 0.78 -22.87
C ARG A 295 19.27 1.96 -22.66
N ARG A 296 19.40 2.99 -23.50
CA ARG A 296 18.55 4.20 -23.46
C ARG A 296 17.05 3.89 -23.40
N ILE A 297 16.60 2.92 -24.17
CA ILE A 297 15.18 2.52 -24.21
C ILE A 297 14.69 1.98 -22.86
N TYR A 298 15.52 1.19 -22.13
CA TYR A 298 15.17 0.70 -20.80
C TYR A 298 15.08 1.86 -19.80
N ARG A 299 16.09 2.76 -19.79
CA ARG A 299 16.07 3.96 -18.92
C ARG A 299 14.82 4.78 -19.19
N SER A 300 14.54 5.13 -20.45
CA SER A 300 13.39 5.93 -20.85
C SER A 300 12.06 5.29 -20.40
N ARG A 301 11.93 3.97 -20.54
CA ARG A 301 10.75 3.24 -20.05
C ARG A 301 10.58 3.36 -18.54
N MET A 302 11.64 3.12 -17.76
CA MET A 302 11.58 3.11 -16.31
C MET A 302 11.39 4.49 -15.69
N THR A 303 12.02 5.53 -16.29
CA THR A 303 11.86 6.91 -15.84
C THR A 303 10.55 7.55 -16.32
N GLY A 304 9.94 7.03 -17.37
CA GLY A 304 8.66 7.49 -17.93
C GLY A 304 7.44 6.70 -17.41
N LEU A 305 7.57 5.87 -16.37
CA LEU A 305 6.43 5.16 -15.77
C LEU A 305 5.37 6.14 -15.28
N GLY A 306 4.13 5.93 -15.70
CA GLY A 306 2.97 6.59 -15.11
C GLY A 306 2.79 6.20 -13.66
N ASN A 307 2.26 7.12 -12.85
CA ASN A 307 2.01 6.87 -11.43
C ASN A 307 0.52 6.99 -11.11
N THR A 308 0.10 6.24 -10.11
CA THR A 308 -1.24 6.36 -9.52
C THR A 308 -1.42 7.71 -8.82
N ARG A 309 -2.66 8.10 -8.58
CA ARG A 309 -2.95 9.25 -7.71
C ARG A 309 -2.39 9.02 -6.30
N GLY A 310 -2.20 10.11 -5.59
CA GLY A 310 -1.94 10.11 -4.16
C GLY A 310 -3.23 10.16 -3.34
N MET A 311 -3.06 10.27 -2.02
CA MET A 311 -4.14 10.47 -1.06
C MET A 311 -3.98 11.81 -0.35
N PHE A 312 -5.09 12.48 -0.14
CA PHE A 312 -5.21 13.52 0.86
C PHE A 312 -5.81 12.92 2.12
N THR A 313 -5.19 13.17 3.27
CA THR A 313 -5.63 12.62 4.54
C THR A 313 -5.93 13.74 5.52
N VAL A 314 -7.07 13.65 6.20
CA VAL A 314 -7.42 14.48 7.35
C VAL A 314 -7.30 13.61 8.61
N ASN A 315 -6.29 13.90 9.42
CA ASN A 315 -6.03 13.21 10.68
C ASN A 315 -6.75 13.98 11.80
N VAL A 316 -7.73 13.37 12.42
CA VAL A 316 -8.66 14.04 13.35
C VAL A 316 -8.46 13.53 14.77
N ALA A 317 -8.16 14.44 15.71
CA ALA A 317 -8.32 14.18 17.14
C ALA A 317 -9.74 14.50 17.56
N LEU A 318 -10.34 13.62 18.35
CA LEU A 318 -11.74 13.70 18.78
C LEU A 318 -11.84 14.16 20.23
N LYS A 319 -12.92 14.86 20.55
CA LYS A 319 -13.30 15.13 21.94
C LYS A 319 -13.64 13.83 22.66
N PRO A 320 -13.17 13.61 23.91
CA PRO A 320 -13.37 12.36 24.62
C PRO A 320 -14.84 12.09 24.89
N GLY A 321 -15.25 10.82 24.79
CA GLY A 321 -16.58 10.35 25.12
C GLY A 321 -17.68 10.84 24.18
N VAL A 322 -17.35 11.37 23.00
CA VAL A 322 -18.34 11.91 22.06
C VAL A 322 -18.61 10.96 20.90
N MET A 323 -17.56 10.46 20.24
CA MET A 323 -17.70 9.59 19.07
C MET A 323 -17.48 8.12 19.45
N PRO A 324 -18.50 7.26 19.33
CA PRO A 324 -18.32 5.82 19.52
C PRO A 324 -17.29 5.24 18.56
N TYR A 325 -16.46 4.31 19.03
CA TYR A 325 -15.54 3.59 18.17
C TYR A 325 -16.31 2.61 17.28
N LEU A 326 -16.03 2.64 15.99
CA LEU A 326 -16.56 1.68 15.01
C LEU A 326 -15.43 0.81 14.48
N ASN A 327 -15.55 -0.51 14.67
CA ASN A 327 -14.56 -1.46 14.19
C ASN A 327 -14.80 -1.84 12.71
N ARG A 328 -15.07 -0.85 11.88
CA ARG A 328 -15.33 -0.97 10.44
C ARG A 328 -14.83 0.26 9.70
N ASN A 329 -14.69 0.14 8.39
CA ASN A 329 -14.47 1.28 7.50
C ASN A 329 -15.82 1.91 7.13
N VAL A 330 -15.85 3.25 7.05
CA VAL A 330 -17.04 3.97 6.59
C VAL A 330 -16.68 4.73 5.33
N ILE A 331 -17.32 4.39 4.21
CA ILE A 331 -17.09 5.00 2.91
C ILE A 331 -18.31 5.87 2.56
N VAL A 332 -18.06 7.11 2.19
CA VAL A 332 -19.13 8.06 1.85
C VAL A 332 -18.82 8.70 0.51
N THR A 333 -19.77 8.65 -0.39
CA THR A 333 -19.63 9.30 -1.70
C THR A 333 -20.80 10.26 -1.98
N GLY A 334 -20.54 11.27 -2.80
CA GLY A 334 -21.59 12.11 -3.37
C GLY A 334 -22.57 11.30 -4.22
N GLN A 335 -23.78 11.83 -4.41
CA GLN A 335 -24.83 11.12 -5.20
C GLN A 335 -24.42 10.85 -6.64
N ASN A 336 -23.60 11.70 -7.23
CA ASN A 336 -23.16 11.60 -8.62
C ASN A 336 -21.65 11.23 -8.74
N CYS A 337 -21.03 10.77 -7.65
CA CYS A 337 -19.62 10.37 -7.69
C CYS A 337 -19.48 9.07 -8.49
N ASP A 338 -18.63 9.10 -9.50
CA ASP A 338 -18.18 7.93 -10.24
C ASP A 338 -16.70 7.71 -9.95
N PRO A 339 -16.31 6.65 -9.22
CA PRO A 339 -14.91 6.40 -8.83
C PRO A 339 -13.94 6.29 -10.02
N TRP A 340 -14.43 5.94 -11.21
CA TRP A 340 -13.62 5.86 -12.42
C TRP A 340 -13.33 7.24 -13.05
N HIS A 341 -14.13 8.26 -12.71
CA HIS A 341 -14.06 9.61 -13.26
C HIS A 341 -13.98 10.71 -12.21
N VAL A 342 -13.50 10.39 -10.99
CA VAL A 342 -13.39 11.38 -9.91
C VAL A 342 -12.42 12.51 -10.30
N PRO A 343 -12.85 13.78 -10.14
CA PRO A 343 -11.95 14.93 -10.27
C PRO A 343 -10.77 14.84 -9.29
N GLY A 344 -9.58 15.20 -9.74
CA GLY A 344 -8.34 15.02 -8.98
C GLY A 344 -8.14 15.96 -7.77
N HIS A 345 -9.14 16.76 -7.39
CA HIS A 345 -9.00 17.76 -6.30
C HIS A 345 -9.36 17.24 -4.90
N GLY A 346 -9.86 16.02 -4.77
CA GLY A 346 -10.25 15.39 -3.49
C GLY A 346 -11.55 15.92 -2.90
N GLY A 347 -12.14 15.16 -1.98
CA GLY A 347 -13.33 15.53 -1.22
C GLY A 347 -14.68 15.20 -1.87
N ASP A 348 -14.70 14.43 -2.96
CA ASP A 348 -15.93 13.92 -3.60
C ASP A 348 -16.33 12.54 -3.06
N GLU A 349 -15.34 11.81 -2.57
CA GLU A 349 -15.49 10.52 -1.88
C GLU A 349 -14.52 10.48 -0.71
N VAL A 350 -14.92 9.87 0.40
CA VAL A 350 -14.07 9.70 1.58
C VAL A 350 -14.21 8.31 2.17
N MET A 351 -13.11 7.79 2.71
CA MET A 351 -13.11 6.66 3.63
C MET A 351 -12.71 7.15 5.02
N VAL A 352 -13.51 6.81 6.01
CA VAL A 352 -13.22 7.07 7.42
C VAL A 352 -12.70 5.80 8.06
N HIS A 353 -11.57 5.93 8.72
CA HIS A 353 -10.88 4.88 9.40
C HIS A 353 -10.66 5.26 10.86
N PHE A 354 -11.25 4.49 11.79
CA PHE A 354 -11.08 4.70 13.22
C PHE A 354 -9.78 4.05 13.71
N ASN A 355 -9.00 4.77 14.51
CA ASN A 355 -7.76 4.26 15.07
C ASN A 355 -8.02 3.27 16.21
N ALA A 356 -7.81 1.98 15.97
CA ALA A 356 -8.03 0.92 16.96
C ALA A 356 -7.07 0.96 18.16
N ALA A 357 -5.95 1.67 18.02
CA ALA A 357 -4.98 1.87 19.10
C ALA A 357 -5.34 3.04 20.03
N ASP A 358 -6.30 3.88 19.63
CA ASP A 358 -6.70 5.10 20.34
C ASP A 358 -8.19 5.04 20.73
N VAL A 359 -8.52 4.04 21.56
CA VAL A 359 -9.90 3.78 22.03
C VAL A 359 -9.92 3.77 23.57
N SER A 360 -10.85 4.50 24.16
CA SER A 360 -11.10 4.49 25.61
C SER A 360 -12.60 4.39 25.89
N ASP A 361 -13.00 3.46 26.75
CA ASP A 361 -14.38 3.25 27.20
C ASP A 361 -15.41 3.11 26.06
N GLY A 362 -14.99 2.51 24.92
CA GLY A 362 -15.83 2.34 23.73
C GLY A 362 -15.91 3.58 22.83
N PHE A 363 -15.18 4.66 23.17
CA PHE A 363 -15.11 5.86 22.35
C PHE A 363 -13.76 5.99 21.63
N ALA A 364 -13.80 6.50 20.40
CA ALA A 364 -12.61 6.78 19.62
C ALA A 364 -11.93 8.08 20.07
N GLY A 365 -10.61 8.07 20.22
CA GLY A 365 -9.79 9.26 20.45
C GLY A 365 -9.35 9.92 19.16
N SER A 366 -9.23 9.17 18.07
CA SER A 366 -8.84 9.69 16.76
C SER A 366 -9.37 8.84 15.60
N LEU A 367 -9.41 9.48 14.42
CA LEU A 367 -9.73 8.84 13.15
C LEU A 367 -9.01 9.53 11.99
N ASP A 368 -8.91 8.83 10.87
CA ASP A 368 -8.41 9.35 9.61
C ASP A 368 -9.52 9.40 8.56
N ILE A 369 -9.55 10.47 7.77
CA ILE A 369 -10.45 10.62 6.62
C ILE A 369 -9.57 10.73 5.38
N LEU A 370 -9.68 9.76 4.47
CA LEU A 370 -8.91 9.68 3.25
C LEU A 370 -9.76 10.06 2.04
N THR A 371 -9.14 10.73 1.07
CA THR A 371 -9.73 11.00 -0.25
C THR A 371 -8.67 10.95 -1.34
N PRO A 372 -8.92 10.30 -2.50
CA PRO A 372 -7.98 10.33 -3.62
C PRO A 372 -7.74 11.75 -4.12
N MET A 373 -6.46 12.08 -4.40
CA MET A 373 -6.08 13.39 -4.91
C MET A 373 -4.94 13.29 -5.93
N ASP A 374 -5.05 14.02 -7.04
CA ASP A 374 -4.00 14.07 -8.05
C ASP A 374 -2.88 15.03 -7.63
N GLY A 375 -1.75 14.48 -7.22
CA GLY A 375 -0.59 15.28 -6.82
C GLY A 375 0.11 15.98 -7.97
N MET A 376 -0.10 15.54 -9.22
CA MET A 376 0.47 16.22 -10.39
C MET A 376 -0.23 17.54 -10.70
N ALA A 377 -1.50 17.69 -10.26
CA ALA A 377 -2.26 18.94 -10.40
C ALA A 377 -1.89 19.97 -9.30
N LEU A 378 -1.15 19.56 -8.26
CA LEU A 378 -0.74 20.47 -7.19
C LEU A 378 0.50 21.27 -7.60
N GLY A 379 0.41 22.59 -7.45
CA GLY A 379 1.55 23.50 -7.61
C GLY A 379 2.54 23.41 -6.44
N GLY A 380 3.18 24.51 -6.11
CA GLY A 380 4.07 24.62 -4.95
C GLY A 380 3.29 24.75 -3.62
N ARG A 381 4.04 24.88 -2.52
CA ARG A 381 3.50 25.13 -1.18
C ARG A 381 3.39 26.64 -0.90
N ASP A 382 2.46 27.28 -1.57
CA ASP A 382 2.14 28.69 -1.43
C ASP A 382 0.89 28.92 -0.53
N GLU A 383 0.39 30.14 -0.46
CA GLU A 383 -0.80 30.49 0.31
C GLU A 383 -2.05 29.80 -0.27
N ALA A 384 -2.16 29.72 -1.59
CA ALA A 384 -3.28 29.04 -2.26
C ALA A 384 -3.32 27.54 -1.92
N TYR A 385 -2.15 26.90 -1.77
CA TYR A 385 -2.05 25.52 -1.31
C TYR A 385 -2.56 25.34 0.12
N GLY A 386 -2.26 26.28 1.03
CA GLY A 386 -2.76 26.26 2.40
C GLY A 386 -4.29 26.33 2.44
N GLU A 387 -4.88 27.23 1.67
CA GLU A 387 -6.32 27.40 1.54
C GLU A 387 -7.00 26.18 0.89
N MET A 388 -6.43 25.63 -0.15
CA MET A 388 -6.93 24.40 -0.80
C MET A 388 -6.99 23.24 0.21
N LYS A 389 -5.95 23.06 1.03
CA LYS A 389 -5.93 22.02 2.07
C LYS A 389 -7.05 22.20 3.09
N ARG A 390 -7.28 23.44 3.54
CA ARG A 390 -8.34 23.75 4.50
C ARG A 390 -9.71 23.41 3.90
N GLN A 391 -9.99 23.89 2.70
CA GLN A 391 -11.26 23.64 2.00
C GLN A 391 -11.48 22.15 1.73
N CYS A 392 -10.45 21.42 1.33
CA CYS A 392 -10.53 19.98 1.12
C CYS A 392 -10.85 19.25 2.44
N ALA A 393 -10.18 19.62 3.54
CA ALA A 393 -10.45 19.02 4.85
C ALA A 393 -11.88 19.26 5.33
N GLU A 394 -12.39 20.49 5.17
CA GLU A 394 -13.77 20.84 5.54
C GLU A 394 -14.79 20.04 4.71
N ARG A 395 -14.56 19.88 3.40
CA ARG A 395 -15.40 19.03 2.55
C ARG A 395 -15.35 17.56 3.01
N CYS A 396 -14.17 17.03 3.31
CA CYS A 396 -14.00 15.65 3.78
C CYS A 396 -14.73 15.41 5.11
N ILE A 397 -14.60 16.30 6.09
CA ILE A 397 -15.30 16.20 7.37
C ILE A 397 -16.81 16.31 7.16
N GLY A 398 -17.27 17.27 6.35
CA GLY A 398 -18.70 17.43 6.04
C GLY A 398 -19.29 16.21 5.33
N LEU A 399 -18.56 15.59 4.41
CA LEU A 399 -19.00 14.37 3.73
C LEU A 399 -19.04 13.18 4.72
N ALA A 400 -18.02 13.00 5.55
CA ALA A 400 -17.98 11.97 6.57
C ALA A 400 -19.10 12.10 7.61
N SER A 401 -19.47 13.33 7.98
CA SER A 401 -20.56 13.61 8.94
C SER A 401 -21.93 13.12 8.47
N ARG A 402 -22.12 12.88 7.16
CA ARG A 402 -23.36 12.29 6.64
C ARG A 402 -23.58 10.84 7.09
N ALA A 403 -22.49 10.06 7.22
CA ALA A 403 -22.55 8.69 7.73
C ALA A 403 -22.29 8.60 9.24
N LEU A 404 -21.61 9.61 9.81
CA LEU A 404 -21.21 9.67 11.22
C LEU A 404 -21.88 10.90 11.90
N PRO A 405 -23.15 10.80 12.30
CA PRO A 405 -23.87 11.91 12.93
C PRO A 405 -23.11 12.44 14.17
N GLY A 406 -22.90 13.75 14.22
CA GLY A 406 -22.20 14.41 15.32
C GLY A 406 -20.68 14.47 15.18
N LEU A 407 -20.10 13.96 14.08
CA LEU A 407 -18.65 14.03 13.84
C LEU A 407 -18.14 15.48 13.85
N ASP A 408 -18.82 16.40 13.19
CA ASP A 408 -18.49 17.82 13.14
C ASP A 408 -18.37 18.43 14.55
N ASN A 409 -19.26 18.05 15.47
CA ASN A 409 -19.21 18.47 16.87
C ASN A 409 -18.14 17.73 17.69
N ALA A 410 -17.77 16.51 17.27
CA ALA A 410 -16.79 15.68 17.96
C ALA A 410 -15.34 16.07 17.62
N VAL A 411 -15.09 16.76 16.50
CA VAL A 411 -13.74 17.22 16.13
C VAL A 411 -13.21 18.18 17.18
N ASP A 412 -12.01 17.87 17.74
CA ASP A 412 -11.24 18.76 18.58
C ASP A 412 -10.22 19.54 17.73
N ARG A 413 -9.37 18.82 17.01
CA ARG A 413 -8.38 19.35 16.07
C ARG A 413 -8.21 18.40 14.89
N TYR A 414 -7.72 18.95 13.78
CA TYR A 414 -7.30 18.13 12.65
C TYR A 414 -5.99 18.61 12.02
N TRP A 415 -5.31 17.72 11.35
CA TRP A 415 -4.11 17.98 10.55
C TRP A 415 -4.31 17.33 9.19
N THR A 416 -3.57 17.80 8.20
CA THR A 416 -3.72 17.29 6.84
C THR A 416 -2.38 16.94 6.23
N SER A 417 -2.36 15.84 5.50
CA SER A 417 -1.29 15.49 4.54
C SER A 417 -1.85 15.43 3.13
N SER A 418 -1.02 15.72 2.14
CA SER A 418 -1.38 15.70 0.73
C SER A 418 -0.38 14.88 -0.07
N PRO A 419 -0.62 14.63 -1.37
CA PRO A 419 0.35 14.00 -2.23
C PRO A 419 1.74 14.67 -2.24
N LEU A 420 1.83 15.98 -2.01
CA LEU A 420 3.14 16.64 -1.87
C LEU A 420 3.91 16.18 -0.62
N THR A 421 3.22 15.85 0.48
CA THR A 421 3.86 15.26 1.66
C THR A 421 4.43 13.88 1.33
N TRP A 422 3.67 13.06 0.61
CA TRP A 422 4.13 11.76 0.14
C TRP A 422 5.34 11.89 -0.79
N LYS A 423 5.28 12.82 -1.77
CA LYS A 423 6.41 13.12 -2.67
C LYS A 423 7.69 13.45 -1.91
N ASP A 424 7.59 14.31 -0.87
CA ASP A 424 8.76 14.71 -0.08
C ASP A 424 9.34 13.54 0.74
N CYS A 425 8.46 12.67 1.28
CA CYS A 425 8.87 11.53 2.10
C CYS A 425 9.39 10.35 1.26
N THR A 426 8.72 10.02 0.15
CA THR A 426 9.03 8.84 -0.66
C THR A 426 9.81 9.16 -1.93
N GLY A 427 9.85 10.42 -2.35
CA GLY A 427 10.43 10.85 -3.63
C GLY A 427 9.60 10.46 -4.86
N THR A 428 8.45 9.79 -4.70
CA THR A 428 7.62 9.32 -5.80
C THR A 428 6.99 10.48 -6.55
N ALA A 429 7.04 10.45 -7.88
CA ALA A 429 6.42 11.47 -8.70
C ALA A 429 4.92 11.59 -8.40
N GLY A 430 4.44 12.83 -8.24
CA GLY A 430 3.06 13.11 -7.87
C GLY A 430 2.65 12.62 -6.46
N GLY A 431 3.57 12.05 -5.68
CA GLY A 431 3.26 11.50 -4.36
C GLY A 431 2.24 10.35 -4.44
N SER A 432 2.40 9.44 -5.41
CA SER A 432 1.47 8.34 -5.65
C SER A 432 1.30 7.43 -4.43
N ALA A 433 0.06 7.04 -4.13
CA ALA A 433 -0.25 6.15 -3.01
C ALA A 433 0.06 4.68 -3.32
N PHE A 434 -0.11 4.26 -4.58
CA PHE A 434 -0.05 2.86 -5.00
C PHE A 434 1.08 2.57 -6.00
N GLY A 435 2.07 3.47 -6.10
CA GLY A 435 3.24 3.33 -6.96
C GLY A 435 2.95 3.51 -8.45
N ALA A 436 3.66 2.75 -9.28
CA ALA A 436 3.51 2.81 -10.72
C ALA A 436 2.13 2.33 -11.19
N PHE A 437 1.56 3.05 -12.14
CA PHE A 437 0.27 2.72 -12.75
C PHE A 437 0.42 1.48 -13.65
N ARG A 438 -0.55 0.56 -13.60
CA ARG A 438 -0.60 -0.64 -14.44
C ARG A 438 -1.70 -0.49 -15.48
N ASP A 439 -1.39 -0.88 -16.72
CA ASP A 439 -2.24 -0.68 -17.88
C ASP A 439 -2.51 -2.01 -18.58
N CYS A 440 -3.76 -2.46 -18.62
CA CYS A 440 -4.18 -3.69 -19.29
C CYS A 440 -3.96 -3.65 -20.81
N ARG A 441 -3.89 -2.44 -21.40
CA ARG A 441 -3.59 -2.27 -22.83
C ARG A 441 -2.11 -2.50 -23.15
N ASN A 442 -1.24 -2.41 -22.12
CA ASN A 442 0.19 -2.65 -22.25
C ASN A 442 0.78 -3.35 -21.00
N PRO A 443 0.31 -4.55 -20.65
CA PRO A 443 0.70 -5.21 -19.40
C PRO A 443 2.21 -5.50 -19.34
N LEU A 444 2.84 -5.90 -20.44
CA LEU A 444 4.28 -6.21 -20.49
C LEU A 444 5.18 -4.99 -20.19
N ALA A 445 4.69 -3.78 -20.42
CA ALA A 445 5.44 -2.56 -20.12
C ALA A 445 5.24 -2.08 -18.67
N THR A 446 4.10 -2.40 -18.06
CA THR A 446 3.68 -1.86 -16.78
C THR A 446 3.76 -2.85 -15.61
N VAL A 447 3.79 -4.15 -15.86
CA VAL A 447 4.14 -5.18 -14.87
C VAL A 447 5.66 -5.39 -14.91
N LEU A 448 6.33 -5.00 -13.83
CA LEU A 448 7.78 -4.91 -13.80
C LEU A 448 8.40 -6.18 -13.20
N SER A 449 9.54 -6.60 -13.77
CA SER A 449 10.36 -7.68 -13.22
C SER A 449 11.21 -7.18 -12.05
N PRO A 450 11.45 -8.00 -11.01
CA PRO A 450 12.47 -7.74 -10.02
C PRO A 450 13.89 -7.62 -10.62
N ARG A 451 14.17 -8.32 -11.71
CA ARG A 451 15.49 -8.30 -12.39
C ARG A 451 15.65 -7.04 -13.22
N THR A 452 16.81 -6.43 -13.13
CA THR A 452 17.24 -5.33 -14.02
C THR A 452 18.24 -5.87 -15.06
N PRO A 453 18.67 -5.03 -16.03
CA PRO A 453 19.78 -5.39 -16.90
C PRO A 453 21.14 -5.56 -16.23
N LEU A 454 21.34 -5.07 -14.99
CA LEU A 454 22.51 -5.40 -14.18
C LEU A 454 22.31 -6.77 -13.52
N GLU A 455 23.35 -7.60 -13.53
CA GLU A 455 23.30 -8.97 -13.01
C GLU A 455 22.98 -9.04 -11.50
N ASN A 456 23.33 -7.98 -10.77
CA ASN A 456 23.28 -7.92 -9.30
C ASN A 456 22.49 -6.73 -8.75
N LEU A 457 21.70 -6.04 -9.57
CA LEU A 457 20.74 -5.02 -9.14
C LEU A 457 19.32 -5.55 -9.31
N PHE A 458 18.58 -5.59 -8.22
CA PHE A 458 17.18 -6.01 -8.17
C PHE A 458 16.28 -4.88 -7.68
N LEU A 459 15.01 -4.91 -8.09
CA LEU A 459 13.97 -4.01 -7.64
C LEU A 459 12.98 -4.77 -6.75
N THR A 460 12.40 -4.09 -5.77
CA THR A 460 11.31 -4.60 -4.92
C THR A 460 10.26 -3.50 -4.68
N GLY A 461 9.26 -3.79 -3.86
CA GLY A 461 8.24 -2.83 -3.44
C GLY A 461 7.01 -2.76 -4.33
N GLN A 462 6.12 -1.82 -4.00
CA GLN A 462 4.74 -1.75 -4.53
C GLN A 462 4.61 -1.45 -6.04
N SER A 463 5.67 -0.97 -6.67
CA SER A 463 5.63 -0.60 -8.11
C SER A 463 5.84 -1.77 -9.06
N LEU A 464 6.17 -2.98 -8.59
CA LEU A 464 6.48 -4.12 -9.46
C LEU A 464 5.22 -4.87 -9.90
N ASN A 465 4.72 -5.76 -9.07
CA ASN A 465 3.56 -6.61 -9.40
C ASN A 465 2.26 -6.04 -8.85
N LEU A 466 2.16 -5.97 -7.54
CA LEU A 466 0.99 -5.53 -6.78
C LEU A 466 1.42 -4.54 -5.71
N HIS A 467 0.55 -3.60 -5.37
CA HIS A 467 0.70 -2.70 -4.25
C HIS A 467 -0.04 -3.23 -3.00
N GLY A 468 -0.01 -2.45 -1.92
CA GLY A 468 -0.49 -2.86 -0.60
C GLY A 468 0.45 -3.86 0.05
N ILE A 469 0.27 -4.10 1.35
CA ILE A 469 1.23 -4.89 2.13
C ILE A 469 1.35 -6.34 1.62
N LEU A 470 0.25 -6.99 1.25
CA LEU A 470 0.29 -8.34 0.67
C LEU A 470 1.09 -8.37 -0.64
N GLY A 471 0.83 -7.41 -1.55
CA GLY A 471 1.55 -7.31 -2.82
C GLY A 471 3.03 -7.03 -2.62
N VAL A 472 3.39 -6.19 -1.64
CA VAL A 472 4.79 -5.89 -1.29
C VAL A 472 5.48 -7.11 -0.71
N SER A 473 4.86 -7.82 0.24
CA SER A 473 5.45 -9.04 0.84
C SER A 473 5.67 -10.13 -0.20
N MET A 474 4.72 -10.34 -1.12
CA MET A 474 4.90 -11.23 -2.26
C MET A 474 6.07 -10.80 -3.15
N THR A 475 6.16 -9.50 -3.44
CA THR A 475 7.25 -8.96 -4.27
C THR A 475 8.60 -9.13 -3.60
N SER A 476 8.69 -9.00 -2.28
CA SER A 476 9.92 -9.23 -1.50
C SER A 476 10.42 -10.67 -1.67
N VAL A 477 9.52 -11.65 -1.57
CA VAL A 477 9.85 -13.07 -1.80
C VAL A 477 10.28 -13.30 -3.25
N LEU A 478 9.55 -12.74 -4.24
CA LEU A 478 9.91 -12.85 -5.67
C LEU A 478 11.28 -12.21 -5.96
N THR A 479 11.56 -11.06 -5.35
CA THR A 479 12.84 -10.35 -5.54
C THR A 479 14.01 -11.17 -5.00
N CYS A 480 13.89 -11.71 -3.79
CA CYS A 480 14.92 -12.57 -3.22
C CYS A 480 15.07 -13.90 -3.99
N SER A 481 13.96 -14.51 -4.45
CA SER A 481 13.98 -15.71 -5.29
C SER A 481 14.62 -15.47 -6.67
N ALA A 482 14.68 -14.22 -7.12
CA ALA A 482 15.35 -13.87 -8.37
C ALA A 482 16.90 -13.84 -8.22
N MET A 483 17.42 -13.86 -7.00
CA MET A 483 18.87 -13.88 -6.75
C MET A 483 19.46 -15.27 -6.96
N PRO A 484 20.71 -15.37 -7.47
CA PRO A 484 21.34 -16.65 -7.71
C PRO A 484 21.51 -17.50 -6.44
N GLY A 485 21.02 -18.75 -6.49
CA GLY A 485 21.07 -19.71 -5.38
C GLY A 485 19.89 -19.62 -4.41
N LEU A 486 18.86 -18.79 -4.71
CA LEU A 486 17.65 -18.66 -3.92
C LEU A 486 16.36 -18.98 -4.70
N GLU A 487 16.49 -19.71 -5.81
CA GLU A 487 15.38 -20.01 -6.75
C GLU A 487 14.23 -20.78 -6.07
N ASN A 488 14.50 -21.56 -5.03
CA ASN A 488 13.52 -22.36 -4.30
C ASN A 488 12.90 -21.64 -3.09
N LEU A 489 13.30 -20.40 -2.82
CA LEU A 489 12.92 -19.65 -1.61
C LEU A 489 11.40 -19.54 -1.44
N SER A 490 10.66 -19.24 -2.51
CA SER A 490 9.20 -19.12 -2.45
C SER A 490 8.54 -20.43 -2.01
N SER A 491 8.99 -21.57 -2.53
CA SER A 491 8.47 -22.89 -2.12
C SER A 491 8.79 -23.21 -0.66
N GLU A 492 9.97 -22.83 -0.17
CA GLU A 492 10.37 -23.04 1.22
C GLU A 492 9.56 -22.15 2.19
N ILE A 493 9.33 -20.88 1.85
CA ILE A 493 8.51 -19.97 2.68
C ILE A 493 7.07 -20.46 2.77
N LEU A 494 6.50 -20.96 1.67
CA LEU A 494 5.11 -21.41 1.61
C LEU A 494 4.90 -22.85 2.13
N ALA A 495 5.97 -23.65 2.29
CA ALA A 495 5.88 -25.01 2.84
C ALA A 495 6.00 -25.07 4.37
N ASN A 496 6.37 -23.97 5.03
CA ASN A 496 6.52 -23.91 6.50
C ASN A 496 5.18 -23.56 7.20
N ASP A 497 4.12 -24.28 6.85
CA ASP A 497 2.82 -24.26 7.56
C ASP A 497 2.68 -25.47 8.49
#